data_c205085e77aa5f7790c49d508e8a1d51
#
_entry.id   c205085e77aa5f7790c49d508e8a1d51
#
_cell.length_a   1.000
_cell.length_b   1.000
_cell.length_c   1.000
_cell.angle_alpha   90.00
_cell.angle_beta   90.00
_cell.angle_gamma   90.00
#
_symmetry.space_group_name_H-M   'P 1'
#
loop_
_entity.id
_entity.type
_entity.pdbx_description
1 polymer ?
#
loop_
_entity_poly.entity_id
_entity_poly.type
_entity_poly.pdbx_seq_one_letter_code
_entity_poly.pdbx_strand_id
1 'polypeptide(L)'
;MTTSDALRQAFAPRGHLRASINLGNPILARRAPGAPAPTGVSVDLAHALAQQLGVGIELVVFETANQSVLAVREERADIGFFAIDPLRGEGLRFTAPYVLIEGSYLVPEASPIVRNEEVDRPGTRVVVGQGSAYDLFLSRELQHASLVRAPSSQAVVQTFVDQQLEVAAGVRQQLEADQARFPGHRLLPGHFMVIQQAMGLARSRGEAAAVFLAHFVEAMKASGFVADALQRHGIQGASVAPPGEPPAM
;
A
#
# COMPACT_ATOMS: atom_id res chain seq x y z
N MET A 1 -12.25 -2.31 -24.71
CA MET A 1 -13.45 -1.48 -24.38
C MET A 1 -13.21 -0.07 -24.87
N THR A 2 -14.14 0.47 -25.64
CA THR A 2 -14.07 1.87 -26.08
C THR A 2 -14.39 2.77 -24.89
N THR A 3 -13.50 3.71 -24.59
CA THR A 3 -13.70 4.65 -23.46
C THR A 3 -14.74 5.68 -23.86
N SER A 4 -15.91 5.65 -23.21
CA SER A 4 -16.97 6.63 -23.43
C SER A 4 -16.63 7.99 -22.79
N ASP A 5 -17.24 9.08 -23.28
CA ASP A 5 -17.06 10.40 -22.68
C ASP A 5 -17.54 10.45 -21.22
N ALA A 6 -18.58 9.69 -20.88
CA ALA A 6 -19.05 9.54 -19.50
C ALA A 6 -17.98 8.91 -18.57
N LEU A 7 -17.23 7.89 -19.07
CA LEU A 7 -16.14 7.31 -18.31
C LEU A 7 -14.97 8.30 -18.15
N ARG A 8 -14.60 9.00 -19.22
CA ARG A 8 -13.56 10.05 -19.11
C ARG A 8 -13.95 11.11 -18.08
N GLN A 9 -15.21 11.55 -18.10
CA GLN A 9 -15.70 12.53 -17.12
C GLN A 9 -15.68 11.98 -15.69
N ALA A 10 -15.98 10.70 -15.48
CA ALA A 10 -15.92 10.08 -14.16
C ALA A 10 -14.50 10.00 -13.60
N PHE A 11 -13.49 9.73 -14.44
CA PHE A 11 -12.08 9.63 -14.02
C PHE A 11 -11.32 10.95 -14.07
N ALA A 12 -11.69 11.84 -14.98
CA ALA A 12 -10.97 13.08 -15.26
C ALA A 12 -11.92 14.28 -15.35
N PRO A 13 -12.67 14.59 -14.27
CA PRO A 13 -13.68 15.67 -14.30
C PRO A 13 -13.07 17.06 -14.54
N ARG A 14 -11.77 17.19 -14.41
CA ARG A 14 -11.02 18.44 -14.69
C ARG A 14 -10.21 18.36 -15.99
N GLY A 15 -10.51 17.38 -16.87
CA GLY A 15 -9.80 17.18 -18.13
C GLY A 15 -8.51 16.37 -18.04
N HIS A 16 -8.05 16.02 -16.84
CA HIS A 16 -6.89 15.18 -16.57
C HIS A 16 -7.15 14.28 -15.35
N LEU A 17 -6.53 13.11 -15.31
CA LEU A 17 -6.60 12.16 -14.22
C LEU A 17 -5.65 12.60 -13.09
N ARG A 18 -6.17 12.79 -11.89
CA ARG A 18 -5.37 13.06 -10.68
C ARG A 18 -5.18 11.75 -9.92
N ALA A 19 -3.95 11.24 -9.89
CA ALA A 19 -3.59 10.02 -9.22
C ALA A 19 -2.93 10.32 -7.87
N SER A 20 -3.52 9.84 -6.78
CA SER A 20 -2.96 9.93 -5.43
C SER A 20 -1.82 8.93 -5.28
N ILE A 21 -0.60 9.42 -5.06
CA ILE A 21 0.63 8.62 -4.93
C ILE A 21 1.13 8.71 -3.48
N ASN A 22 1.21 7.56 -2.83
CA ASN A 22 1.68 7.43 -1.45
C ASN A 22 3.16 7.03 -1.40
N LEU A 23 4.04 7.94 -0.96
CA LEU A 23 5.46 7.67 -0.74
C LEU A 23 5.74 6.94 0.58
N GLY A 24 4.76 6.83 1.47
CA GLY A 24 4.87 6.05 2.71
C GLY A 24 5.02 4.54 2.50
N ASN A 25 4.82 4.05 1.28
CA ASN A 25 5.11 2.67 0.88
C ASN A 25 6.12 2.67 -0.29
N PRO A 26 7.44 2.66 0.00
CA PRO A 26 8.48 2.77 -1.01
C PRO A 26 8.57 1.57 -1.97
N ILE A 27 7.91 0.46 -1.66
CA ILE A 27 7.77 -0.70 -2.55
C ILE A 27 6.95 -0.35 -3.80
N LEU A 28 5.92 0.48 -3.65
CA LEU A 28 4.99 0.80 -4.72
C LEU A 28 5.24 2.16 -5.36
N ALA A 29 5.76 3.12 -4.58
CA ALA A 29 6.13 4.45 -5.09
C ALA A 29 7.26 5.05 -4.26
N ARG A 30 8.23 5.64 -4.94
CA ARG A 30 9.36 6.33 -4.30
C ARG A 30 9.76 7.56 -5.12
N ARG A 31 10.37 8.52 -4.47
CA ARG A 31 10.96 9.68 -5.11
C ARG A 31 12.43 9.77 -4.68
N ALA A 32 13.34 9.69 -5.64
CA ALA A 32 14.76 9.88 -5.36
C ALA A 32 15.03 11.33 -4.93
N PRO A 33 16.03 11.57 -4.06
CA PRO A 33 16.41 12.93 -3.68
C PRO A 33 16.67 13.80 -4.91
N GLY A 34 16.01 14.95 -5.00
CA GLY A 34 16.14 15.88 -6.14
C GLY A 34 15.38 15.47 -7.41
N ALA A 35 14.73 14.32 -7.46
CA ALA A 35 13.92 13.94 -8.61
C ALA A 35 12.63 14.78 -8.70
N PRO A 36 12.25 15.24 -9.90
CA PRO A 36 11.06 16.09 -10.10
C PRO A 36 9.76 15.33 -9.89
N ALA A 37 9.75 14.01 -10.12
CA ALA A 37 8.57 13.16 -10.05
C ALA A 37 8.86 11.83 -9.33
N PRO A 38 7.85 11.21 -8.71
CA PRO A 38 7.96 9.87 -8.16
C PRO A 38 8.02 8.82 -9.28
N THR A 39 8.54 7.63 -8.94
CA THR A 39 8.55 6.43 -9.77
C THR A 39 8.02 5.24 -8.97
N GLY A 40 7.64 4.17 -9.64
CA GLY A 40 7.19 2.94 -9.00
C GLY A 40 5.97 2.33 -9.68
N VAL A 41 5.56 1.16 -9.19
CA VAL A 41 4.45 0.38 -9.76
C VAL A 41 3.14 1.17 -9.79
N SER A 42 2.86 1.93 -8.71
CA SER A 42 1.65 2.79 -8.65
C SER A 42 1.69 3.90 -9.69
N VAL A 43 2.86 4.48 -9.95
CA VAL A 43 3.05 5.53 -10.95
C VAL A 43 2.87 4.97 -12.36
N ASP A 44 3.45 3.79 -12.64
CA ASP A 44 3.32 3.13 -13.93
C ASP A 44 1.85 2.78 -14.24
N LEU A 45 1.12 2.24 -13.26
CA LEU A 45 -0.32 1.94 -13.39
C LEU A 45 -1.15 3.21 -13.61
N ALA A 46 -0.84 4.32 -12.91
CA ALA A 46 -1.52 5.59 -13.10
C ALA A 46 -1.35 6.12 -14.53
N HIS A 47 -0.12 6.07 -15.06
CA HIS A 47 0.15 6.47 -16.43
C HIS A 47 -0.56 5.56 -17.45
N ALA A 48 -0.55 4.24 -17.25
CA ALA A 48 -1.23 3.30 -18.12
C ALA A 48 -2.76 3.55 -18.15
N LEU A 49 -3.36 3.84 -17.00
CA LEU A 49 -4.79 4.17 -16.92
C LEU A 49 -5.10 5.48 -17.66
N ALA A 50 -4.31 6.54 -17.44
CA ALA A 50 -4.50 7.81 -18.14
C ALA A 50 -4.37 7.65 -19.66
N GLN A 51 -3.40 6.86 -20.11
CA GLN A 51 -3.22 6.53 -21.54
C GLN A 51 -4.45 5.78 -22.09
N GLN A 52 -4.97 4.78 -21.38
CA GLN A 52 -6.16 4.03 -21.80
C GLN A 52 -7.41 4.91 -21.86
N LEU A 53 -7.54 5.89 -20.96
CA LEU A 53 -8.62 6.87 -20.95
C LEU A 53 -8.44 7.96 -22.02
N GLY A 54 -7.24 8.13 -22.55
CA GLY A 54 -6.89 9.20 -23.52
C GLY A 54 -6.91 10.60 -22.88
N VAL A 55 -6.46 10.71 -21.62
CA VAL A 55 -6.41 11.97 -20.85
C VAL A 55 -5.01 12.25 -20.32
N GLY A 56 -4.74 13.53 -19.97
CA GLY A 56 -3.53 13.89 -19.23
C GLY A 56 -3.53 13.33 -17.81
N ILE A 57 -2.38 13.39 -17.13
CA ILE A 57 -2.21 12.90 -15.76
C ILE A 57 -1.54 13.95 -14.87
N GLU A 58 -2.00 14.03 -13.63
CA GLU A 58 -1.35 14.74 -12.52
C GLU A 58 -1.08 13.74 -11.40
N LEU A 59 0.16 13.66 -10.92
CA LEU A 59 0.55 12.85 -9.76
C LEU A 59 0.47 13.73 -8.51
N VAL A 60 -0.54 13.47 -7.66
CA VAL A 60 -0.74 14.17 -6.38
C VAL A 60 -0.05 13.35 -5.29
N VAL A 61 1.10 13.84 -4.81
CA VAL A 61 2.01 13.08 -3.94
C VAL A 61 1.71 13.33 -2.46
N PHE A 62 1.71 12.25 -1.67
CA PHE A 62 1.52 12.26 -0.22
C PHE A 62 2.59 11.44 0.49
N GLU A 63 2.99 11.87 1.68
CA GLU A 63 4.01 11.19 2.48
C GLU A 63 3.44 10.01 3.29
N THR A 64 2.12 9.95 3.49
CA THR A 64 1.47 8.89 4.27
C THR A 64 0.28 8.28 3.55
N ALA A 65 0.00 7.00 3.84
CA ALA A 65 -1.17 6.29 3.32
C ALA A 65 -2.48 6.99 3.69
N ASN A 66 -2.58 7.52 4.91
CA ASN A 66 -3.80 8.17 5.39
C ASN A 66 -4.14 9.44 4.60
N GLN A 67 -3.14 10.28 4.33
CA GLN A 67 -3.31 11.47 3.49
C GLN A 67 -3.74 11.12 2.07
N SER A 68 -3.15 10.05 1.50
CA SER A 68 -3.50 9.54 0.17
C SER A 68 -4.94 9.04 0.09
N VAL A 69 -5.41 8.29 1.11
CA VAL A 69 -6.80 7.82 1.24
C VAL A 69 -7.77 8.99 1.33
N LEU A 70 -7.51 9.94 2.22
CA LEU A 70 -8.35 11.12 2.40
C LEU A 70 -8.47 11.95 1.13
N ALA A 71 -7.38 12.09 0.37
CA ALA A 71 -7.38 12.86 -0.88
C ALA A 71 -8.35 12.27 -1.91
N VAL A 72 -8.46 10.95 -2.03
CA VAL A 72 -9.42 10.32 -2.94
C VAL A 72 -10.84 10.36 -2.37
N ARG A 73 -11.00 10.13 -1.06
CA ARG A 73 -12.31 10.21 -0.39
C ARG A 73 -12.94 11.60 -0.52
N GLU A 74 -12.14 12.64 -0.41
CA GLU A 74 -12.53 14.06 -0.54
C GLU A 74 -12.48 14.57 -1.99
N GLU A 75 -12.26 13.72 -2.95
CA GLU A 75 -12.17 14.03 -4.39
C GLU A 75 -11.11 15.09 -4.75
N ARG A 76 -10.07 15.21 -3.91
CA ARG A 76 -8.85 15.98 -4.23
C ARG A 76 -7.93 15.24 -5.20
N ALA A 77 -8.11 13.92 -5.30
CA ALA A 77 -7.57 13.05 -6.33
C ALA A 77 -8.70 12.13 -6.85
N ASP A 78 -8.55 11.58 -8.04
CA ASP A 78 -9.61 10.82 -8.72
C ASP A 78 -9.45 9.31 -8.49
N ILE A 79 -8.22 8.83 -8.39
CA ILE A 79 -7.86 7.45 -8.07
C ILE A 79 -6.73 7.42 -7.03
N GLY A 80 -6.53 6.26 -6.43
CA GLY A 80 -5.37 6.01 -5.57
C GLY A 80 -5.02 4.53 -5.47
N PHE A 81 -3.98 4.23 -4.69
CA PHE A 81 -3.38 2.92 -4.53
C PHE A 81 -3.32 2.60 -3.03
N PHE A 82 -4.09 1.61 -2.60
CA PHE A 82 -4.37 1.39 -1.18
C PHE A 82 -4.27 -0.08 -0.79
N ALA A 83 -3.78 -0.33 0.41
CA ALA A 83 -4.07 -1.60 1.06
C ALA A 83 -5.58 -1.69 1.32
N ILE A 84 -6.19 -2.80 0.96
CA ILE A 84 -7.59 -3.11 1.26
C ILE A 84 -7.73 -3.21 2.78
N ASP A 85 -8.60 -2.38 3.35
CA ASP A 85 -8.89 -2.35 4.77
C ASP A 85 -10.32 -1.84 4.99
N PRO A 86 -11.10 -2.40 5.94
CA PRO A 86 -12.47 -1.99 6.20
C PRO A 86 -12.63 -0.49 6.47
N LEU A 87 -11.73 0.10 7.27
CA LEU A 87 -11.78 1.54 7.59
C LEU A 87 -11.48 2.42 6.37
N ARG A 88 -10.58 1.96 5.50
CA ARG A 88 -10.28 2.66 4.24
C ARG A 88 -11.40 2.53 3.23
N GLY A 89 -12.19 1.43 3.28
CA GLY A 89 -13.35 1.18 2.42
C GLY A 89 -14.52 2.11 2.65
N GLU A 90 -14.55 2.87 3.74
CA GLU A 90 -15.57 3.89 3.95
C GLU A 90 -15.44 5.01 2.90
N GLY A 91 -16.47 5.15 2.04
CA GLY A 91 -16.50 6.14 0.97
C GLY A 91 -15.67 5.81 -0.28
N LEU A 92 -14.89 4.71 -0.28
CA LEU A 92 -14.13 4.23 -1.42
C LEU A 92 -14.67 2.91 -1.96
N ARG A 93 -14.38 2.65 -3.24
CA ARG A 93 -14.47 1.33 -3.87
C ARG A 93 -13.08 0.88 -4.27
N PHE A 94 -12.73 -0.35 -3.89
CA PHE A 94 -11.48 -1.00 -4.28
C PHE A 94 -11.69 -1.96 -5.44
N THR A 95 -10.68 -2.11 -6.27
CA THR A 95 -10.54 -3.24 -7.18
C THR A 95 -10.16 -4.51 -6.41
N ALA A 96 -10.10 -5.65 -7.07
CA ALA A 96 -9.29 -6.77 -6.58
C ALA A 96 -7.83 -6.31 -6.43
N PRO A 97 -7.03 -6.97 -5.57
CA PRO A 97 -5.64 -6.59 -5.39
C PRO A 97 -4.82 -6.82 -6.66
N TYR A 98 -3.85 -5.95 -6.93
CA TYR A 98 -2.89 -6.12 -8.01
C TYR A 98 -1.53 -6.65 -7.52
N VAL A 99 -1.19 -6.37 -6.25
CA VAL A 99 0.05 -6.80 -5.59
C VAL A 99 -0.24 -7.26 -4.17
N LEU A 100 0.47 -8.31 -3.74
CA LEU A 100 0.50 -8.82 -2.37
C LEU A 100 1.86 -8.52 -1.75
N ILE A 101 1.87 -8.02 -0.51
CA ILE A 101 3.07 -7.66 0.24
C ILE A 101 2.98 -8.30 1.63
N GLU A 102 4.05 -8.95 2.10
CA GLU A 102 4.09 -9.55 3.42
C GLU A 102 4.35 -8.51 4.53
N GLY A 103 3.55 -8.58 5.59
CA GLY A 103 3.81 -7.92 6.86
C GLY A 103 4.57 -8.85 7.80
N SER A 104 5.69 -8.40 8.34
CA SER A 104 6.58 -9.21 9.20
C SER A 104 6.92 -8.47 10.49
N TYR A 105 7.45 -9.22 11.46
CA TYR A 105 7.97 -8.68 12.70
C TYR A 105 9.51 -8.74 12.73
N LEU A 106 10.11 -7.70 13.29
CA LEU A 106 11.53 -7.62 13.63
C LEU A 106 11.63 -7.59 15.16
N VAL A 107 12.55 -8.38 15.71
CA VAL A 107 12.80 -8.48 17.16
C VAL A 107 14.30 -8.39 17.42
N PRO A 108 14.74 -8.04 18.65
CA PRO A 108 16.13 -8.19 19.03
C PRO A 108 16.64 -9.62 18.83
N GLU A 109 17.90 -9.80 18.46
CA GLU A 109 18.50 -11.13 18.24
C GLU A 109 18.33 -12.05 19.46
N ALA A 110 18.49 -11.50 20.67
CA ALA A 110 18.34 -12.21 21.94
C ALA A 110 16.87 -12.33 22.41
N SER A 111 15.88 -11.90 21.62
CA SER A 111 14.48 -11.97 22.01
C SER A 111 14.02 -13.42 22.22
N PRO A 112 13.25 -13.72 23.30
CA PRO A 112 12.64 -15.02 23.47
C PRO A 112 11.48 -15.29 22.51
N ILE A 113 10.98 -14.26 21.80
CA ILE A 113 9.92 -14.40 20.81
C ILE A 113 10.52 -14.99 19.53
N VAL A 114 10.08 -16.18 19.16
CA VAL A 114 10.59 -16.91 17.99
C VAL A 114 9.54 -17.16 16.90
N ARG A 115 8.26 -16.91 17.20
CA ARG A 115 7.13 -17.09 16.27
C ARG A 115 6.16 -15.91 16.36
N ASN A 116 5.43 -15.67 15.28
CA ASN A 116 4.46 -14.57 15.19
C ASN A 116 3.36 -14.64 16.27
N GLU A 117 2.89 -15.85 16.59
CA GLU A 117 1.83 -16.09 17.59
C GLU A 117 2.26 -15.73 19.01
N GLU A 118 3.54 -15.58 19.25
CA GLU A 118 4.10 -15.23 20.55
C GLU A 118 4.17 -13.72 20.79
N VAL A 119 3.89 -12.92 19.79
CA VAL A 119 3.95 -11.46 19.86
C VAL A 119 2.82 -10.89 20.74
N ASP A 120 1.60 -11.45 20.64
CA ASP A 120 0.45 -10.94 21.38
C ASP A 120 0.44 -11.42 22.83
N ARG A 121 1.32 -10.85 23.66
CA ARG A 121 1.45 -11.14 25.10
C ARG A 121 1.43 -9.86 25.93
N PRO A 122 0.93 -9.93 27.19
CA PRO A 122 1.08 -8.83 28.14
C PRO A 122 2.55 -8.39 28.27
N GLY A 123 2.79 -7.09 28.21
CA GLY A 123 4.11 -6.51 28.32
C GLY A 123 4.88 -6.40 26.98
N THR A 124 4.40 -7.00 25.90
CA THR A 124 4.97 -6.78 24.57
C THR A 124 4.51 -5.44 24.01
N ARG A 125 5.47 -4.60 23.59
CA ARG A 125 5.20 -3.34 22.90
C ARG A 125 5.59 -3.52 21.44
N VAL A 126 4.60 -3.36 20.56
CA VAL A 126 4.76 -3.51 19.10
C VAL A 126 4.74 -2.13 18.46
N VAL A 127 5.85 -1.70 17.84
CA VAL A 127 5.85 -0.43 17.12
C VAL A 127 5.37 -0.62 15.69
N VAL A 128 4.50 0.31 15.27
CA VAL A 128 3.88 0.36 13.93
C VAL A 128 3.99 1.77 13.36
N GLY A 129 3.99 1.91 12.04
CA GLY A 129 3.83 3.23 11.41
C GLY A 129 2.38 3.69 11.51
N GLN A 130 2.14 4.86 12.06
CA GLN A 130 0.80 5.39 12.27
C GLN A 130 -0.02 5.42 10.97
N GLY A 131 -1.22 4.82 10.99
CA GLY A 131 -2.15 4.75 9.85
C GLY A 131 -1.69 3.82 8.72
N SER A 132 -0.63 3.02 8.91
CA SER A 132 -0.22 1.98 7.97
C SER A 132 -1.23 0.83 7.92
N ALA A 133 -1.14 -0.04 6.89
CA ALA A 133 -2.00 -1.22 6.79
C ALA A 133 -1.83 -2.16 8.00
N TYR A 134 -0.61 -2.34 8.47
CA TYR A 134 -0.30 -3.18 9.62
C TYR A 134 -0.66 -2.51 10.96
N ASP A 135 -0.65 -1.17 11.08
CA ASP A 135 -1.24 -0.48 12.25
C ASP A 135 -2.75 -0.76 12.34
N LEU A 136 -3.48 -0.58 11.24
CA LEU A 136 -4.92 -0.83 11.20
C LEU A 136 -5.26 -2.30 11.50
N PHE A 137 -4.49 -3.23 10.94
CA PHE A 137 -4.65 -4.66 11.17
C PHE A 137 -4.38 -5.02 12.64
N LEU A 138 -3.19 -4.68 13.16
CA LEU A 138 -2.79 -5.03 14.52
C LEU A 138 -3.62 -4.33 15.60
N SER A 139 -4.17 -3.14 15.31
CA SER A 139 -5.13 -2.47 16.20
C SER A 139 -6.42 -3.26 16.41
N ARG A 140 -6.78 -4.14 15.48
CA ARG A 140 -7.95 -5.03 15.60
C ARG A 140 -7.61 -6.42 16.14
N GLU A 141 -6.44 -6.93 15.81
CA GLU A 141 -6.07 -8.33 16.09
C GLU A 141 -5.40 -8.52 17.46
N LEU A 142 -4.56 -7.58 17.90
CA LEU A 142 -3.85 -7.70 19.16
C LEU A 142 -4.81 -7.49 20.34
N GLN A 143 -4.75 -8.40 21.30
CA GLN A 143 -5.59 -8.39 22.51
C GLN A 143 -4.81 -8.09 23.79
N HIS A 144 -3.51 -8.41 23.81
CA HIS A 144 -2.67 -8.37 25.01
C HIS A 144 -1.45 -7.46 24.86
N ALA A 145 -0.84 -7.44 23.67
CA ALA A 145 0.26 -6.56 23.37
C ALA A 145 -0.22 -5.11 23.16
N SER A 146 0.64 -4.15 23.45
CA SER A 146 0.35 -2.73 23.25
C SER A 146 1.01 -2.20 21.99
N LEU A 147 0.32 -1.30 21.27
CA LEU A 147 0.86 -0.64 20.10
C LEU A 147 1.54 0.69 20.45
N VAL A 148 2.75 0.87 19.92
CA VAL A 148 3.47 2.14 19.89
C VAL A 148 3.48 2.65 18.46
N ARG A 149 3.05 3.88 18.22
CA ARG A 149 2.96 4.45 16.87
C ARG A 149 4.12 5.36 16.57
N ALA A 150 4.94 4.95 15.61
CA ALA A 150 5.93 5.81 14.98
C ALA A 150 5.22 6.78 14.01
N PRO A 151 5.77 7.97 13.74
CA PRO A 151 5.13 8.98 12.89
C PRO A 151 4.98 8.55 11.43
N SER A 152 5.78 7.58 10.97
CA SER A 152 5.70 7.02 9.62
C SER A 152 6.21 5.58 9.59
N SER A 153 5.96 4.86 8.51
CA SER A 153 6.51 3.50 8.31
C SER A 153 8.04 3.49 8.28
N GLN A 154 8.65 4.51 7.73
CA GLN A 154 10.11 4.64 7.67
C GLN A 154 10.76 4.89 9.05
N ALA A 155 10.00 5.44 10.00
CA ALA A 155 10.48 5.71 11.35
C ALA A 155 10.33 4.52 12.32
N VAL A 156 9.70 3.43 11.90
CA VAL A 156 9.36 2.29 12.77
C VAL A 156 10.58 1.69 13.44
N VAL A 157 11.60 1.30 12.66
CA VAL A 157 12.78 0.62 13.22
C VAL A 157 13.65 1.56 14.04
N GLN A 158 13.76 2.83 13.66
CA GLN A 158 14.44 3.84 14.50
C GLN A 158 13.72 3.99 15.85
N THR A 159 12.39 4.12 15.86
CA THR A 159 11.60 4.22 17.09
C THR A 159 11.75 2.96 17.96
N PHE A 160 11.75 1.78 17.32
CA PHE A 160 11.95 0.49 17.99
C PHE A 160 13.29 0.43 18.73
N VAL A 161 14.36 0.87 18.09
CA VAL A 161 15.71 0.86 18.66
C VAL A 161 15.83 1.92 19.77
N ASP A 162 15.42 3.15 19.50
CA ASP A 162 15.55 4.28 20.42
C ASP A 162 14.80 4.06 21.74
N GLN A 163 13.63 3.43 21.66
CA GLN A 163 12.77 3.18 22.82
C GLN A 163 12.96 1.77 23.42
N GLN A 164 13.88 0.98 22.87
CA GLN A 164 14.15 -0.40 23.32
C GLN A 164 12.85 -1.21 23.44
N LEU A 165 12.09 -1.25 22.33
CA LEU A 165 10.81 -1.96 22.27
C LEU A 165 11.04 -3.46 21.97
N GLU A 166 10.02 -4.29 22.23
CA GLU A 166 10.11 -5.73 22.08
C GLU A 166 9.97 -6.17 20.61
N VAL A 167 9.12 -5.49 19.81
CA VAL A 167 8.79 -5.88 18.45
C VAL A 167 8.61 -4.65 17.56
N ALA A 168 9.16 -4.69 16.35
CA ALA A 168 8.81 -3.78 15.26
C ALA A 168 7.98 -4.53 14.21
N ALA A 169 6.86 -3.96 13.78
CA ALA A 169 6.02 -4.48 12.72
C ALA A 169 6.15 -3.61 11.46
N GLY A 170 6.24 -4.23 10.29
CA GLY A 170 6.37 -3.49 9.04
C GLY A 170 6.27 -4.39 7.82
N VAL A 171 6.39 -3.77 6.66
CA VAL A 171 6.57 -4.49 5.41
C VAL A 171 7.92 -5.21 5.44
N ARG A 172 7.93 -6.50 5.11
CA ARG A 172 9.13 -7.37 5.19
C ARG A 172 10.38 -6.71 4.58
N GLN A 173 10.29 -6.23 3.35
CA GLN A 173 11.43 -5.67 2.62
C GLN A 173 11.99 -4.40 3.28
N GLN A 174 11.10 -3.58 3.86
CA GLN A 174 11.53 -2.41 4.62
C GLN A 174 12.29 -2.83 5.88
N LEU A 175 11.77 -3.84 6.61
CA LEU A 175 12.43 -4.37 7.79
C LEU A 175 13.78 -5.04 7.46
N GLU A 176 13.88 -5.75 6.33
CA GLU A 176 15.14 -6.34 5.84
C GLU A 176 16.19 -5.26 5.52
N ALA A 177 15.77 -4.19 4.84
CA ALA A 177 16.65 -3.05 4.54
C ALA A 177 17.08 -2.32 5.81
N ASP A 178 16.19 -2.15 6.78
CA ASP A 178 16.48 -1.52 8.05
C ASP A 178 17.34 -2.41 8.96
N GLN A 179 17.19 -3.75 8.91
CA GLN A 179 18.04 -4.69 9.64
C GLN A 179 19.52 -4.50 9.29
N ALA A 180 19.83 -4.20 8.03
CA ALA A 180 21.20 -3.91 7.61
C ALA A 180 21.77 -2.61 8.24
N ARG A 181 20.90 -1.65 8.55
CA ARG A 181 21.25 -0.37 9.20
C ARG A 181 21.31 -0.47 10.72
N PHE A 182 20.53 -1.39 11.29
CA PHE A 182 20.39 -1.62 12.73
C PHE A 182 20.73 -3.08 13.07
N PRO A 183 22.03 -3.44 13.16
CA PRO A 183 22.45 -4.80 13.46
C PRO A 183 22.00 -5.25 14.87
N GLY A 184 21.97 -6.55 15.11
CA GLY A 184 21.55 -7.14 16.39
C GLY A 184 20.04 -7.39 16.48
N HIS A 185 19.36 -7.40 15.34
CA HIS A 185 17.94 -7.70 15.23
C HIS A 185 17.71 -8.79 14.18
N ARG A 186 16.63 -9.54 14.31
CA ARG A 186 16.22 -10.58 13.34
C ARG A 186 14.75 -10.49 13.01
N LEU A 187 14.40 -10.89 11.81
CA LEU A 187 13.01 -11.10 11.41
C LEU A 187 12.47 -12.40 12.01
N LEU A 188 11.19 -12.39 12.41
CA LEU A 188 10.49 -13.63 12.70
C LEU A 188 10.19 -14.39 11.40
N PRO A 189 10.17 -15.74 11.45
CA PRO A 189 9.82 -16.56 10.27
C PRO A 189 8.37 -16.32 9.82
N GLY A 190 8.14 -16.44 8.51
CA GLY A 190 6.82 -16.25 7.92
C GLY A 190 6.36 -14.77 7.94
N HIS A 191 5.07 -14.58 7.94
CA HIS A 191 4.42 -13.26 7.99
C HIS A 191 3.23 -13.31 8.96
N PHE A 192 2.87 -12.17 9.53
CA PHE A 192 1.66 -12.09 10.37
C PHE A 192 0.43 -11.63 9.58
N MET A 193 0.64 -11.00 8.43
CA MET A 193 -0.43 -10.61 7.50
C MET A 193 0.08 -10.54 6.07
N VAL A 194 -0.85 -10.63 5.12
CA VAL A 194 -0.63 -10.29 3.72
C VAL A 194 -1.38 -9.02 3.38
N ILE A 195 -0.66 -7.98 3.00
CA ILE A 195 -1.21 -6.70 2.60
C ILE A 195 -1.65 -6.81 1.14
N GLN A 196 -2.94 -6.67 0.89
CA GLN A 196 -3.55 -6.68 -0.44
C GLN A 196 -3.61 -5.26 -0.99
N GLN A 197 -2.77 -4.93 -1.97
CA GLN A 197 -2.73 -3.60 -2.58
C GLN A 197 -3.65 -3.54 -3.79
N ALA A 198 -4.60 -2.62 -3.77
CA ALA A 198 -5.61 -2.41 -4.80
C ALA A 198 -5.59 -0.97 -5.33
N MET A 199 -6.18 -0.75 -6.49
CA MET A 199 -6.58 0.58 -6.91
C MET A 199 -7.94 0.92 -6.31
N GLY A 200 -8.20 2.21 -6.11
CA GLY A 200 -9.47 2.67 -5.57
C GLY A 200 -9.88 4.04 -6.07
N LEU A 201 -11.18 4.29 -6.01
CA LEU A 201 -11.81 5.55 -6.35
C LEU A 201 -12.95 5.87 -5.37
N ALA A 202 -13.39 7.12 -5.31
CA ALA A 202 -14.53 7.52 -4.49
C ALA A 202 -15.83 6.84 -4.99
N ARG A 203 -16.69 6.41 -4.06
CA ARG A 203 -17.98 5.78 -4.40
C ARG A 203 -18.88 6.67 -5.27
N SER A 204 -18.75 7.99 -5.12
CA SER A 204 -19.46 9.01 -5.91
C SER A 204 -19.16 8.95 -7.41
N ARG A 205 -18.05 8.32 -7.83
CA ARG A 205 -17.70 8.14 -9.26
C ARG A 205 -18.58 7.15 -9.99
N GLY A 206 -19.41 6.40 -9.27
CA GLY A 206 -20.40 5.51 -9.81
C GLY A 206 -19.90 4.11 -10.14
N GLU A 207 -20.86 3.21 -10.41
CA GLU A 207 -20.60 1.80 -10.66
C GLU A 207 -19.78 1.56 -11.93
N ALA A 208 -20.12 2.26 -13.01
CA ALA A 208 -19.44 2.09 -14.31
C ALA A 208 -17.94 2.38 -14.23
N ALA A 209 -17.55 3.40 -13.44
CA ALA A 209 -16.13 3.71 -13.21
C ALA A 209 -15.45 2.64 -12.37
N ALA A 210 -16.12 2.12 -11.34
CA ALA A 210 -15.57 1.05 -10.49
C ALA A 210 -15.37 -0.24 -11.30
N VAL A 211 -16.34 -0.64 -12.10
CA VAL A 211 -16.25 -1.82 -13.00
C VAL A 211 -15.12 -1.64 -14.02
N PHE A 212 -15.01 -0.46 -14.64
CA PHE A 212 -13.95 -0.18 -15.59
C PHE A 212 -12.56 -0.29 -14.93
N LEU A 213 -12.38 0.28 -13.71
CA LEU A 213 -11.12 0.23 -12.98
C LEU A 213 -10.77 -1.21 -12.57
N ALA A 214 -11.76 -2.02 -12.18
CA ALA A 214 -11.55 -3.43 -11.87
C ALA A 214 -11.09 -4.22 -13.10
N HIS A 215 -11.72 -4.03 -14.27
CA HIS A 215 -11.27 -4.66 -15.51
C HIS A 215 -9.87 -4.18 -15.93
N PHE A 216 -9.56 -2.90 -15.74
CA PHE A 216 -8.23 -2.38 -16.01
C PHE A 216 -7.17 -3.11 -15.17
N VAL A 217 -7.39 -3.26 -13.87
CA VAL A 217 -6.45 -3.95 -12.97
C VAL A 217 -6.24 -5.41 -13.38
N GLU A 218 -7.32 -6.14 -13.68
CA GLU A 218 -7.23 -7.53 -14.13
C GLU A 218 -6.47 -7.65 -15.48
N ALA A 219 -6.72 -6.74 -16.41
CA ALA A 219 -5.97 -6.69 -17.67
C ALA A 219 -4.48 -6.40 -17.45
N MET A 220 -4.12 -5.51 -16.53
CA MET A 220 -2.72 -5.20 -16.20
C MET A 220 -2.02 -6.40 -15.52
N LYS A 221 -2.72 -7.17 -14.70
CA LYS A 221 -2.18 -8.43 -14.15
C LYS A 221 -1.99 -9.48 -15.25
N ALA A 222 -3.01 -9.72 -16.05
CA ALA A 222 -3.02 -10.75 -17.09
C ALA A 222 -2.00 -10.50 -18.20
N SER A 223 -1.73 -9.24 -18.56
CA SER A 223 -0.74 -8.87 -19.58
C SER A 223 0.71 -8.98 -19.11
N GLY A 224 0.96 -9.23 -17.81
CA GLY A 224 2.30 -9.19 -17.23
C GLY A 224 2.78 -7.79 -16.86
N PHE A 225 2.01 -6.73 -17.12
CA PHE A 225 2.41 -5.35 -16.85
C PHE A 225 2.83 -5.12 -15.41
N VAL A 226 2.08 -5.68 -14.44
CA VAL A 226 2.39 -5.55 -13.01
C VAL A 226 3.68 -6.30 -12.65
N ALA A 227 3.89 -7.50 -13.19
CA ALA A 227 5.12 -8.27 -12.98
C ALA A 227 6.34 -7.52 -13.54
N ASP A 228 6.23 -7.00 -14.76
CA ASP A 228 7.28 -6.22 -15.41
C ASP A 228 7.58 -4.91 -14.64
N ALA A 229 6.57 -4.26 -14.09
CA ALA A 229 6.73 -3.07 -13.27
C ALA A 229 7.48 -3.40 -11.96
N LEU A 230 7.12 -4.47 -11.25
CA LEU A 230 7.86 -4.93 -10.07
C LEU A 230 9.33 -5.21 -10.39
N GLN A 231 9.60 -5.91 -11.49
CA GLN A 231 10.96 -6.21 -11.94
C GLN A 231 11.73 -4.94 -12.31
N ARG A 232 11.13 -4.04 -13.10
CA ARG A 232 11.71 -2.77 -13.56
C ARG A 232 12.14 -1.86 -12.42
N HIS A 233 11.35 -1.84 -11.35
CA HIS A 233 11.63 -1.07 -10.14
C HIS A 233 12.49 -1.82 -9.11
N GLY A 234 12.93 -3.06 -9.42
CA GLY A 234 13.79 -3.88 -8.55
C GLY A 234 13.08 -4.30 -7.24
N ILE A 235 11.76 -4.46 -7.28
CA ILE A 235 10.98 -4.83 -6.09
C ILE A 235 11.09 -6.34 -5.85
N GLN A 236 11.55 -6.71 -4.66
CA GLN A 236 11.61 -8.07 -4.17
C GLN A 236 10.57 -8.27 -3.05
N GLY A 237 10.08 -9.51 -2.85
CA GLY A 237 9.16 -9.88 -1.77
C GLY A 237 7.73 -9.34 -1.90
N ALA A 238 7.41 -8.69 -3.01
CA ALA A 238 6.05 -8.44 -3.43
C ALA A 238 5.73 -9.36 -4.62
N SER A 239 4.52 -9.87 -4.67
CA SER A 239 4.05 -10.74 -5.75
C SER A 239 2.82 -10.16 -6.43
N VAL A 240 2.63 -10.48 -7.71
CA VAL A 240 1.39 -10.17 -8.41
C VAL A 240 0.25 -10.96 -7.75
N ALA A 241 -0.85 -10.28 -7.45
CA ALA A 241 -2.01 -10.95 -6.89
C ALA A 241 -2.64 -11.90 -7.92
N PRO A 242 -3.23 -13.04 -7.48
CA PRO A 242 -3.96 -13.92 -8.37
C PRO A 242 -5.13 -13.19 -9.05
N PRO A 243 -5.69 -13.73 -10.15
CA PRO A 243 -6.89 -13.16 -10.76
C PRO A 243 -8.00 -12.99 -9.72
N GLY A 244 -8.62 -11.80 -9.70
CA GLY A 244 -9.79 -11.53 -8.89
C GLY A 244 -11.07 -12.02 -9.58
N GLU A 245 -12.14 -12.20 -8.80
CA GLU A 245 -13.45 -12.40 -9.41
C GLU A 245 -13.85 -11.14 -10.18
N PRO A 246 -14.26 -11.25 -11.46
CA PRO A 246 -14.76 -10.10 -12.19
C PRO A 246 -16.00 -9.57 -11.46
N PRO A 247 -16.17 -8.24 -11.35
CA PRO A 247 -17.40 -7.68 -10.82
C PRO A 247 -18.57 -8.19 -11.65
N ALA A 248 -19.66 -8.63 -11.01
CA ALA A 248 -20.88 -9.03 -11.67
C ALA A 248 -21.36 -7.87 -12.57
N MET A 249 -21.63 -8.20 -13.86
CA MET A 249 -22.17 -7.25 -14.81
C MET A 249 -23.62 -6.89 -14.46
#